data_10288b63a212dc3498651c283eb01eb9
#
_entry.id   10288b63a212dc3498651c283eb01eb9
#
_cell.length_a   1.000
_cell.length_b   1.000
_cell.length_c   1.000
_cell.angle_alpha   90.00
_cell.angle_beta   90.00
_cell.angle_gamma   90.00
#
_symmetry.space_group_name_H-M   'P 1'
#
loop_
_entity.id
_entity.type
_entity.pdbx_description
1 polymer ?
#
loop_
_entity_poly.entity_id
_entity_poly.type
_entity_poly.pdbx_seq_one_letter_code
_entity_poly.pdbx_strand_id
1 'polypeptide(L)'
;MKVQSLDHIALYMSDRDAAARFLTRHLGFHVVDHTERYTLVGAGGKLGKLTLFDAPQGTTPSPGEIARITVRVADPEAAARELPSDAEPLDGGYSFTGPEGLPLALVPGEGEFADYDLEGFALRTGAPKESARAFVEMGFAPGDGATTVKAGDYLIRLTDPAPEEDGGGMLYHIGCLVDSAEDHRREAEERGLEVTDFVEGPNTLAAFVRGPEGVSVEYVEHKSTFSLT
;
A
#
# COMPACT_ATOMS: atom_id res chain seq x y z
N MET A 1 -7.88 10.12 16.15
CA MET A 1 -7.73 9.27 14.92
C MET A 1 -7.18 7.91 15.33
N LYS A 2 -7.70 6.82 14.76
CA LYS A 2 -7.21 5.46 14.99
C LYS A 2 -7.39 4.64 13.72
N VAL A 3 -6.28 4.22 13.11
CA VAL A 3 -6.28 3.28 11.99
C VAL A 3 -6.52 1.87 12.53
N GLN A 4 -7.47 1.14 11.95
CA GLN A 4 -7.75 -0.25 12.31
C GLN A 4 -6.84 -1.22 11.56
N SER A 5 -6.69 -1.00 10.24
CA SER A 5 -5.91 -1.86 9.37
C SER A 5 -5.52 -1.13 8.07
N LEU A 6 -4.55 -1.66 7.36
CA LEU A 6 -4.34 -1.32 5.96
C LEU A 6 -5.48 -1.93 5.14
N ASP A 7 -6.25 -1.12 4.45
CA ASP A 7 -7.24 -1.59 3.49
C ASP A 7 -6.57 -1.91 2.15
N HIS A 8 -5.85 -0.93 1.59
CA HIS A 8 -5.15 -1.10 0.31
C HIS A 8 -4.00 -0.10 0.12
N ILE A 9 -3.16 -0.40 -0.86
CA ILE A 9 -2.16 0.53 -1.42
C ILE A 9 -2.62 0.84 -2.84
N ALA A 10 -2.87 2.10 -3.14
CA ALA A 10 -3.27 2.55 -4.46
C ALA A 10 -2.07 2.97 -5.30
N LEU A 11 -1.97 2.44 -6.50
CA LEU A 11 -0.85 2.62 -7.41
C LEU A 11 -1.31 3.10 -8.78
N TYR A 12 -0.60 4.07 -9.35
CA TYR A 12 -0.71 4.43 -10.75
C TYR A 12 0.16 3.50 -11.61
N MET A 13 -0.43 2.96 -12.68
CA MET A 13 0.22 2.08 -13.64
C MET A 13 -0.02 2.59 -15.07
N SER A 14 0.96 2.49 -15.96
CA SER A 14 0.75 2.80 -17.38
C SER A 14 -0.09 1.71 -18.07
N ASP A 15 0.06 0.44 -17.62
CA ASP A 15 -0.76 -0.72 -18.04
C ASP A 15 -1.18 -1.50 -16.79
N ARG A 16 -2.29 -1.06 -16.14
CA ARG A 16 -2.83 -1.69 -14.94
C ARG A 16 -3.23 -3.15 -15.16
N ASP A 17 -3.65 -3.50 -16.39
CA ASP A 17 -4.05 -4.88 -16.69
C ASP A 17 -2.84 -5.81 -16.81
N ALA A 18 -1.72 -5.31 -17.37
CA ALA A 18 -0.47 -6.06 -17.36
C ALA A 18 0.06 -6.24 -15.94
N ALA A 19 -0.02 -5.18 -15.11
CA ALA A 19 0.36 -5.26 -13.70
C ALA A 19 -0.51 -6.26 -12.92
N ALA A 20 -1.84 -6.22 -13.09
CA ALA A 20 -2.76 -7.18 -12.47
C ALA A 20 -2.46 -8.62 -12.92
N ARG A 21 -2.21 -8.85 -14.21
CA ARG A 21 -1.81 -10.18 -14.72
C ARG A 21 -0.50 -10.68 -14.11
N PHE A 22 0.48 -9.81 -13.93
CA PHE A 22 1.73 -10.18 -13.26
C PHE A 22 1.49 -10.61 -11.82
N LEU A 23 0.79 -9.80 -11.04
CA LEU A 23 0.50 -10.04 -9.63
C LEU A 23 -0.30 -11.34 -9.43
N THR A 24 -1.31 -11.58 -10.29
CA THR A 24 -2.13 -12.79 -10.21
C THR A 24 -1.37 -14.04 -10.64
N ARG A 25 -0.48 -13.94 -11.61
CA ARG A 25 0.24 -15.09 -12.15
C ARG A 25 1.42 -15.53 -11.27
N HIS A 26 2.12 -14.57 -10.64
CA HIS A 26 3.40 -14.82 -9.99
C HIS A 26 3.39 -14.62 -8.47
N LEU A 27 2.41 -13.90 -7.92
CA LEU A 27 2.36 -13.57 -6.50
C LEU A 27 1.08 -14.06 -5.80
N GLY A 28 0.35 -14.99 -6.42
CA GLY A 28 -0.84 -15.57 -5.80
C GLY A 28 -1.98 -14.57 -5.52
N PHE A 29 -1.90 -13.35 -6.06
CA PHE A 29 -3.01 -12.40 -5.99
C PHE A 29 -4.16 -12.87 -6.88
N HIS A 30 -5.36 -12.41 -6.60
CA HIS A 30 -6.53 -12.58 -7.46
C HIS A 30 -7.23 -11.25 -7.68
N VAL A 31 -7.94 -11.12 -8.80
CA VAL A 31 -8.75 -9.93 -9.06
C VAL A 31 -9.98 -9.99 -8.17
N VAL A 32 -10.10 -8.99 -7.28
CA VAL A 32 -11.25 -8.82 -6.36
C VAL A 32 -12.34 -8.01 -7.03
N ASP A 33 -11.95 -6.94 -7.76
CA ASP A 33 -12.86 -6.08 -8.50
C ASP A 33 -12.15 -5.48 -9.71
N HIS A 34 -12.90 -5.26 -10.79
CA HIS A 34 -12.41 -4.63 -12.00
C HIS A 34 -13.45 -3.67 -12.56
N THR A 35 -13.09 -2.41 -12.64
CA THR A 35 -13.96 -1.32 -13.10
C THR A 35 -13.28 -0.52 -14.21
N GLU A 36 -13.99 0.41 -14.81
CA GLU A 36 -13.37 1.37 -15.74
C GLU A 36 -12.30 2.24 -15.08
N ARG A 37 -12.37 2.44 -13.76
CA ARG A 37 -11.49 3.35 -13.01
C ARG A 37 -10.27 2.64 -12.39
N TYR A 38 -10.43 1.40 -11.94
CA TYR A 38 -9.37 0.68 -11.22
C TYR A 38 -9.51 -0.83 -11.38
N THR A 39 -8.43 -1.54 -11.09
CA THR A 39 -8.41 -2.99 -10.85
C THR A 39 -7.93 -3.22 -9.41
N LEU A 40 -8.76 -3.87 -8.61
CA LEU A 40 -8.44 -4.25 -7.24
C LEU A 40 -7.93 -5.69 -7.22
N VAL A 41 -6.72 -5.90 -6.72
CA VAL A 41 -6.14 -7.22 -6.56
C VAL A 41 -5.78 -7.46 -5.10
N GLY A 42 -5.95 -8.69 -4.61
CA GLY A 42 -5.64 -9.10 -3.26
C GLY A 42 -4.92 -10.44 -3.22
N ALA A 43 -4.06 -10.64 -2.25
CA ALA A 43 -3.65 -11.96 -1.82
C ALA A 43 -4.79 -12.59 -0.98
N GLY A 44 -4.67 -13.77 -0.45
CA GLY A 44 -5.78 -14.50 0.18
C GLY A 44 -6.51 -13.84 1.37
N GLY A 45 -6.08 -12.64 1.82
CA GLY A 45 -6.70 -11.88 2.90
C GLY A 45 -7.82 -10.94 2.44
N LYS A 46 -8.72 -10.57 3.37
CA LYS A 46 -9.79 -9.59 3.11
C LYS A 46 -9.28 -8.13 3.04
N LEU A 47 -8.11 -7.88 3.59
CA LEU A 47 -7.43 -6.58 3.69
C LEU A 47 -6.05 -6.70 3.06
N GLY A 48 -5.32 -5.58 2.95
CA GLY A 48 -4.00 -5.59 2.33
C GLY A 48 -4.05 -5.83 0.83
N LYS A 49 -4.87 -5.06 0.14
CA LYS A 49 -5.06 -5.12 -1.32
C LYS A 49 -4.17 -4.11 -2.04
N LEU A 50 -3.97 -4.31 -3.33
CA LEU A 50 -3.43 -3.31 -4.23
C LEU A 50 -4.56 -2.81 -5.14
N THR A 51 -4.75 -1.50 -5.19
CA THR A 51 -5.67 -0.85 -6.13
C THR A 51 -4.86 -0.22 -7.25
N LEU A 52 -5.02 -0.74 -8.45
CA LEU A 52 -4.28 -0.30 -9.63
C LEU A 52 -5.16 0.69 -10.42
N PHE A 53 -4.66 1.90 -10.60
CA PHE A 53 -5.29 2.96 -11.39
C PHE A 53 -4.50 3.19 -12.67
N ASP A 54 -5.16 3.65 -13.72
CA ASP A 54 -4.46 4.17 -14.90
C ASP A 54 -3.74 5.47 -14.52
N ALA A 55 -2.47 5.56 -14.91
CA ALA A 55 -1.69 6.78 -14.68
C ALA A 55 -2.31 7.97 -15.41
N PRO A 56 -2.22 9.18 -14.87
CA PRO A 56 -2.67 10.39 -15.56
C PRO A 56 -2.04 10.50 -16.95
N GLN A 57 -2.80 10.98 -17.91
CA GLN A 57 -2.34 11.10 -19.29
C GLN A 57 -1.04 11.93 -19.40
N GLY A 58 -0.05 11.38 -20.07
CA GLY A 58 1.25 12.05 -20.26
C GLY A 58 2.23 11.88 -19.12
N THR A 59 1.89 11.10 -18.08
CA THR A 59 2.82 10.72 -17.02
C THR A 59 3.34 9.30 -17.23
N THR A 60 4.57 9.05 -16.81
CA THR A 60 5.13 7.70 -16.71
C THR A 60 5.38 7.44 -15.24
N PRO A 61 4.64 6.51 -14.60
CA PRO A 61 4.85 6.20 -13.20
C PRO A 61 6.25 5.68 -12.95
N SER A 62 6.84 6.12 -11.84
CA SER A 62 8.09 5.58 -11.33
C SER A 62 7.88 5.16 -9.87
N PRO A 63 8.69 4.26 -9.30
CA PRO A 63 8.54 3.85 -7.91
C PRO A 63 8.45 5.01 -6.92
N GLY A 64 9.17 6.11 -7.16
CA GLY A 64 9.10 7.33 -6.35
C GLY A 64 9.25 7.04 -4.86
N GLU A 65 8.20 7.32 -4.11
CA GLU A 65 8.12 7.11 -2.66
C GLU A 65 8.14 5.63 -2.26
N ILE A 66 7.80 4.70 -3.18
CA ILE A 66 7.78 3.28 -2.86
C ILE A 66 9.19 2.72 -2.88
N ALA A 67 9.72 2.38 -1.72
CA ALA A 67 10.98 1.65 -1.62
C ALA A 67 10.79 0.16 -1.90
N ARG A 68 9.66 -0.43 -1.45
CA ARG A 68 9.36 -1.85 -1.64
C ARG A 68 7.94 -2.19 -1.15
N ILE A 69 7.26 -3.07 -1.86
CA ILE A 69 6.08 -3.80 -1.36
C ILE A 69 6.53 -5.22 -1.00
N THR A 70 6.18 -5.69 0.19
CA THR A 70 6.64 -6.98 0.74
C THR A 70 5.48 -7.95 0.84
N VAL A 71 5.66 -9.15 0.29
CA VAL A 71 4.69 -10.24 0.29
C VAL A 71 5.25 -11.40 1.11
N ARG A 72 4.47 -11.90 2.06
CA ARG A 72 4.77 -13.12 2.83
C ARG A 72 4.44 -14.34 2.00
N VAL A 73 5.31 -15.33 2.03
CA VAL A 73 5.13 -16.62 1.36
C VAL A 73 5.66 -17.76 2.24
N ALA A 74 5.17 -18.97 2.03
CA ALA A 74 5.61 -20.13 2.82
C ALA A 74 7.08 -20.48 2.54
N ASP A 75 7.50 -20.39 1.27
CA ASP A 75 8.88 -20.68 0.82
C ASP A 75 9.34 -19.61 -0.17
N PRO A 76 10.06 -18.56 0.32
CA PRO A 76 10.52 -17.47 -0.53
C PRO A 76 11.48 -17.92 -1.64
N GLU A 77 12.30 -18.95 -1.38
CA GLU A 77 13.25 -19.45 -2.38
C GLU A 77 12.53 -20.18 -3.52
N ALA A 78 11.54 -21.01 -3.20
CA ALA A 78 10.73 -21.67 -4.22
C ALA A 78 9.91 -20.65 -5.01
N ALA A 79 9.27 -19.67 -4.34
CA ALA A 79 8.51 -18.63 -5.00
C ALA A 79 9.40 -17.74 -5.90
N ALA A 80 10.62 -17.41 -5.47
CA ALA A 80 11.56 -16.62 -6.27
C ALA A 80 11.98 -17.31 -7.57
N ARG A 81 12.10 -18.65 -7.57
CA ARG A 81 12.42 -19.42 -8.80
C ARG A 81 11.33 -19.40 -9.87
N GLU A 82 10.09 -19.15 -9.47
CA GLU A 82 8.93 -19.08 -10.39
C GLU A 82 8.72 -17.67 -10.97
N LEU A 83 9.54 -16.69 -10.56
CA LEU A 83 9.46 -15.34 -11.09
C LEU A 83 10.02 -15.27 -12.52
N PRO A 84 9.49 -14.38 -13.37
CA PRO A 84 9.98 -14.19 -14.74
C PRO A 84 11.29 -13.37 -14.82
N SER A 85 11.73 -12.80 -13.71
CA SER A 85 12.95 -11.99 -13.58
C SER A 85 13.83 -12.53 -12.47
N ASP A 86 15.13 -12.22 -12.54
CA ASP A 86 16.07 -12.58 -11.48
C ASP A 86 15.66 -11.92 -10.17
N ALA A 87 15.68 -12.73 -9.10
CA ALA A 87 15.47 -12.29 -7.74
C ALA A 87 16.81 -12.28 -6.99
N GLU A 88 17.07 -11.18 -6.29
CA GLU A 88 18.29 -11.02 -5.51
C GLU A 88 18.05 -11.39 -4.04
N PRO A 89 18.99 -12.09 -3.38
CA PRO A 89 18.87 -12.38 -1.96
C PRO A 89 18.72 -11.10 -1.13
N LEU A 90 17.78 -11.11 -0.20
CA LEU A 90 17.53 -10.10 0.81
C LEU A 90 17.62 -10.76 2.18
N ASP A 91 17.93 -10.00 3.24
CA ASP A 91 17.92 -10.55 4.59
C ASP A 91 16.51 -11.11 4.92
N GLY A 92 16.47 -12.44 5.08
CA GLY A 92 15.23 -13.20 5.29
C GLY A 92 14.36 -13.42 4.05
N GLY A 93 14.83 -13.17 2.81
CA GLY A 93 13.99 -13.37 1.63
C GLY A 93 14.65 -13.02 0.30
N TYR A 94 13.85 -12.55 -0.64
CA TYR A 94 14.29 -12.19 -2.00
C TYR A 94 13.64 -10.87 -2.43
N SER A 95 14.41 -10.01 -3.10
CA SER A 95 13.92 -8.79 -3.76
C SER A 95 13.95 -8.94 -5.28
N PHE A 96 13.02 -8.32 -5.97
CA PHE A 96 12.94 -8.32 -7.42
C PHE A 96 12.18 -7.09 -7.93
N THR A 97 12.29 -6.86 -9.22
CA THR A 97 11.57 -5.77 -9.89
C THR A 97 10.33 -6.34 -10.60
N GLY A 98 9.18 -5.83 -10.23
CA GLY A 98 7.90 -6.14 -10.83
C GLY A 98 7.54 -5.25 -12.03
N PRO A 99 6.26 -5.19 -12.41
CA PRO A 99 5.81 -4.36 -13.52
C PRO A 99 6.20 -2.91 -13.35
N GLU A 100 6.62 -2.27 -14.44
CA GLU A 100 6.96 -0.84 -14.51
C GLU A 100 8.00 -0.39 -13.46
N GLY A 101 8.86 -1.31 -13.03
CA GLY A 101 9.89 -0.99 -12.05
C GLY A 101 9.43 -1.08 -10.59
N LEU A 102 8.20 -1.56 -10.30
CA LEU A 102 7.68 -1.70 -8.94
C LEU A 102 8.62 -2.59 -8.08
N PRO A 103 9.22 -2.05 -7.01
CA PRO A 103 10.10 -2.83 -6.15
C PRO A 103 9.27 -3.79 -5.27
N LEU A 104 9.55 -5.07 -5.36
CA LEU A 104 8.84 -6.13 -4.66
C LEU A 104 9.81 -6.99 -3.84
N ALA A 105 9.32 -7.64 -2.79
CA ALA A 105 10.07 -8.66 -2.07
C ALA A 105 9.15 -9.79 -1.60
N LEU A 106 9.77 -10.98 -1.49
CA LEU A 106 9.20 -12.18 -0.88
C LEU A 106 9.92 -12.44 0.43
N VAL A 107 9.16 -12.61 1.51
CA VAL A 107 9.71 -12.93 2.84
C VAL A 107 8.97 -14.14 3.42
N PRO A 108 9.58 -14.90 4.34
CA PRO A 108 8.88 -16.00 4.98
C PRO A 108 7.72 -15.48 5.82
N GLY A 109 6.56 -16.11 5.69
CA GLY A 109 5.41 -15.89 6.56
C GLY A 109 5.49 -16.77 7.80
N GLU A 110 5.02 -16.27 8.94
CA GLU A 110 4.85 -17.01 10.18
C GLU A 110 3.37 -17.20 10.51
N GLY A 111 3.00 -18.37 11.03
CA GLY A 111 1.62 -18.68 11.42
C GLY A 111 0.72 -19.13 10.27
N GLU A 112 -0.58 -19.06 10.48
CA GLU A 112 -1.59 -19.37 9.45
C GLU A 112 -1.83 -18.13 8.59
N PHE A 113 -1.48 -18.21 7.33
CA PHE A 113 -1.80 -17.22 6.30
C PHE A 113 -2.05 -17.94 4.96
N ALA A 114 -2.58 -17.25 3.98
CA ALA A 114 -2.68 -17.76 2.61
C ALA A 114 -1.28 -18.02 2.03
N ASP A 115 -1.18 -18.83 0.98
CA ASP A 115 0.10 -19.15 0.32
C ASP A 115 0.92 -17.90 -0.02
N TYR A 116 0.23 -16.79 -0.28
CA TYR A 116 0.77 -15.43 -0.42
C TYR A 116 -0.10 -14.47 0.40
N ASP A 117 0.52 -13.50 1.06
CA ASP A 117 -0.16 -12.42 1.77
C ASP A 117 0.70 -11.16 1.81
N LEU A 118 0.07 -9.98 1.86
CA LEU A 118 0.79 -8.73 2.02
C LEU A 118 1.35 -8.61 3.44
N GLU A 119 2.67 -8.43 3.59
CA GLU A 119 3.28 -8.09 4.87
C GLU A 119 3.16 -6.59 5.16
N GLY A 120 3.32 -5.79 4.13
CA GLY A 120 3.35 -4.34 4.20
C GLY A 120 4.20 -3.73 3.11
N PHE A 121 4.72 -2.55 3.36
CA PHE A 121 5.54 -1.83 2.39
C PHE A 121 6.54 -0.90 3.08
N ALA A 122 7.51 -0.42 2.30
CA ALA A 122 8.48 0.57 2.72
C ALA A 122 8.34 1.83 1.87
N LEU A 123 8.40 2.99 2.51
CA LEU A 123 8.40 4.31 1.87
C LEU A 123 9.77 4.97 2.01
N ARG A 124 10.22 5.59 0.94
CA ARG A 124 11.36 6.49 0.97
C ARG A 124 10.95 7.84 1.56
N THR A 125 11.77 8.38 2.42
CA THR A 125 11.52 9.66 3.09
C THR A 125 12.85 10.32 3.44
N GLY A 126 12.91 11.66 3.41
CA GLY A 126 14.09 12.40 3.84
C GLY A 126 14.29 12.43 5.35
N ALA A 127 13.25 12.09 6.13
CA ALA A 127 13.25 12.15 7.59
C ALA A 127 12.48 10.97 8.22
N PRO A 128 13.00 9.71 8.13
CA PRO A 128 12.24 8.50 8.51
C PRO A 128 11.64 8.51 9.91
N LYS A 129 12.38 9.02 10.91
CA LYS A 129 11.90 9.07 12.30
C LYS A 129 10.79 10.10 12.50
N GLU A 130 10.92 11.24 11.87
CA GLU A 130 9.94 12.33 11.91
C GLU A 130 8.66 11.90 11.17
N SER A 131 8.81 11.27 10.00
CA SER A 131 7.69 10.73 9.23
C SER A 131 6.96 9.63 10.03
N ALA A 132 7.68 8.74 10.72
CA ALA A 132 7.06 7.72 11.58
C ALA A 132 6.25 8.35 12.71
N ARG A 133 6.77 9.40 13.38
CA ARG A 133 6.02 10.14 14.42
C ARG A 133 4.76 10.78 13.86
N ALA A 134 4.87 11.42 12.69
CA ALA A 134 3.71 12.05 12.04
C ALA A 134 2.65 11.01 11.67
N PHE A 135 3.02 9.83 11.16
CA PHE A 135 2.06 8.73 10.94
C PHE A 135 1.39 8.28 12.25
N VAL A 136 2.14 8.20 13.37
CA VAL A 136 1.55 7.87 14.67
C VAL A 136 0.54 8.95 15.10
N GLU A 137 0.83 10.22 14.89
CA GLU A 137 -0.11 11.32 15.13
C GLU A 137 -1.36 11.24 14.24
N MET A 138 -1.23 10.65 13.05
CA MET A 138 -2.33 10.36 12.12
C MET A 138 -3.11 9.09 12.48
N GLY A 139 -2.81 8.41 13.59
CA GLY A 139 -3.57 7.27 14.10
C GLY A 139 -3.01 5.89 13.78
N PHE A 140 -1.85 5.80 13.16
CA PHE A 140 -1.13 4.53 12.99
C PHE A 140 -0.53 4.07 14.32
N ALA A 141 -0.42 2.78 14.52
CA ALA A 141 0.24 2.24 15.71
C ALA A 141 1.78 2.31 15.53
N PRO A 142 2.55 2.55 16.61
CA PRO A 142 4.00 2.41 16.54
C PRO A 142 4.39 0.96 16.22
N GLY A 143 5.39 0.78 15.37
CA GLY A 143 6.00 -0.51 15.04
C GLY A 143 7.28 -0.77 15.83
N ASP A 144 8.02 -1.78 15.40
CA ASP A 144 9.30 -2.12 16.01
C ASP A 144 10.39 -1.16 15.50
N GLY A 145 10.96 -0.39 16.43
CA GLY A 145 11.95 0.64 16.13
C GLY A 145 11.35 2.01 15.79
N ALA A 146 12.22 2.98 15.54
CA ALA A 146 11.84 4.40 15.43
C ALA A 146 11.37 4.81 14.02
N THR A 147 11.45 3.92 13.05
CA THR A 147 11.15 4.18 11.63
C THR A 147 10.10 3.22 11.06
N THR A 148 9.33 2.57 11.93
CA THR A 148 8.27 1.65 11.54
C THR A 148 6.97 2.02 12.23
N VAL A 149 5.88 2.01 11.46
CA VAL A 149 4.51 2.12 11.97
C VAL A 149 3.68 0.95 11.49
N LYS A 150 2.51 0.74 12.10
CA LYS A 150 1.59 -0.35 11.77
C LYS A 150 0.20 0.19 11.44
N ALA A 151 -0.42 -0.43 10.43
CA ALA A 151 -1.83 -0.30 10.14
C ALA A 151 -2.48 -1.69 10.35
N GLY A 152 -2.97 -1.97 11.56
CA GLY A 152 -3.32 -3.34 11.98
C GLY A 152 -2.07 -4.22 12.02
N ASP A 153 -2.11 -5.35 11.29
CA ASP A 153 -1.01 -6.31 11.19
C ASP A 153 0.02 -5.96 10.10
N TYR A 154 -0.24 -4.91 9.31
CA TYR A 154 0.60 -4.50 8.19
C TYR A 154 1.69 -3.53 8.63
N LEU A 155 2.91 -3.77 8.13
CA LEU A 155 4.08 -2.96 8.46
C LEU A 155 4.30 -1.87 7.41
N ILE A 156 4.55 -0.65 7.88
CA ILE A 156 4.98 0.47 7.04
C ILE A 156 6.34 0.93 7.54
N ARG A 157 7.37 0.67 6.74
CA ARG A 157 8.76 1.03 7.07
C ARG A 157 9.13 2.33 6.37
N LEU A 158 9.72 3.26 7.08
CA LEU A 158 10.21 4.53 6.55
C LEU A 158 11.73 4.43 6.39
N THR A 159 12.23 4.67 5.18
CA THR A 159 13.64 4.43 4.81
C THR A 159 14.25 5.64 4.09
N ASP A 160 15.57 5.84 4.27
CA ASP A 160 16.37 6.76 3.45
C ASP A 160 16.76 6.10 2.10
N PRO A 161 17.12 6.88 1.08
CA PRO A 161 16.98 8.34 0.97
C PRO A 161 15.57 8.79 0.60
N ALA A 162 15.32 10.11 0.61
CA ALA A 162 14.13 10.69 0.01
C ALA A 162 13.97 10.22 -1.45
N PRO A 163 12.74 10.13 -1.99
CA PRO A 163 12.53 9.83 -3.39
C PRO A 163 13.20 10.90 -4.28
N GLU A 164 13.70 10.48 -5.42
CA GLU A 164 14.14 11.43 -6.45
C GLU A 164 12.90 12.12 -7.03
N GLU A 165 12.98 13.45 -7.22
CA GLU A 165 11.86 14.25 -7.73
C GLU A 165 11.61 14.07 -9.24
N ASP A 166 11.95 12.92 -9.82
CA ASP A 166 11.85 12.63 -11.24
C ASP A 166 10.51 11.99 -11.62
N GLY A 167 9.55 12.82 -11.97
CA GLY A 167 8.31 12.37 -12.60
C GLY A 167 7.17 12.04 -11.62
N GLY A 168 6.06 11.54 -12.13
CA GLY A 168 4.91 11.15 -11.33
C GLY A 168 5.20 9.91 -10.50
N GLY A 169 5.08 10.01 -9.17
CA GLY A 169 5.21 8.87 -8.28
C GLY A 169 4.15 7.79 -8.60
N MET A 170 4.55 6.53 -8.44
CA MET A 170 3.62 5.40 -8.61
C MET A 170 2.60 5.32 -7.45
N LEU A 171 2.96 5.78 -6.26
CA LEU A 171 2.06 5.80 -5.11
C LEU A 171 0.98 6.89 -5.29
N TYR A 172 -0.28 6.46 -5.35
CA TYR A 172 -1.41 7.39 -5.37
C TYR A 172 -1.87 7.70 -3.93
N HIS A 173 -2.18 6.68 -3.14
CA HIS A 173 -2.51 6.84 -1.71
C HIS A 173 -2.38 5.54 -0.92
N ILE A 174 -2.43 5.67 0.39
CA ILE A 174 -2.49 4.56 1.34
C ILE A 174 -3.91 4.55 1.92
N GLY A 175 -4.69 3.51 1.62
CA GLY A 175 -6.04 3.32 2.15
C GLY A 175 -6.00 2.62 3.50
N CYS A 176 -6.54 3.27 4.52
CA CYS A 176 -6.59 2.79 5.90
C CYS A 176 -8.04 2.58 6.34
N LEU A 177 -8.39 1.37 6.75
CA LEU A 177 -9.70 1.08 7.31
C LEU A 177 -9.90 1.79 8.64
N VAL A 178 -11.04 2.44 8.80
CA VAL A 178 -11.45 3.16 10.01
C VAL A 178 -12.91 2.90 10.35
N ASP A 179 -13.32 3.21 11.59
CA ASP A 179 -14.72 3.09 12.02
C ASP A 179 -15.61 4.16 11.38
N SER A 180 -15.09 5.40 11.26
CA SER A 180 -15.84 6.54 10.73
C SER A 180 -14.89 7.47 9.98
N ALA A 181 -15.08 7.57 8.68
CA ALA A 181 -14.33 8.50 7.82
C ALA A 181 -14.66 9.96 8.15
N GLU A 182 -15.93 10.25 8.51
CA GLU A 182 -16.37 11.59 8.90
C GLU A 182 -15.71 12.06 10.20
N ASP A 183 -15.59 11.17 11.20
CA ASP A 183 -14.91 11.52 12.47
C ASP A 183 -13.43 11.74 12.23
N HIS A 184 -12.80 10.94 11.36
CA HIS A 184 -11.39 11.11 11.01
C HIS A 184 -11.15 12.42 10.25
N ARG A 185 -12.03 12.77 9.31
CA ARG A 185 -12.00 14.06 8.62
C ARG A 185 -12.04 15.22 9.62
N ARG A 186 -13.04 15.23 10.52
CA ARG A 186 -13.22 16.29 11.53
C ARG A 186 -11.99 16.39 12.46
N GLU A 187 -11.49 15.26 12.95
CA GLU A 187 -10.33 15.24 13.84
C GLU A 187 -9.05 15.69 13.10
N ALA A 188 -8.89 15.37 11.80
CA ALA A 188 -7.81 15.89 10.99
C ALA A 188 -7.85 17.42 10.86
N GLU A 189 -9.03 17.98 10.57
CA GLU A 189 -9.25 19.43 10.51
C GLU A 189 -8.96 20.12 11.85
N GLU A 190 -9.43 19.55 12.99
CA GLU A 190 -9.19 20.06 14.33
C GLU A 190 -7.69 20.07 14.70
N ARG A 191 -6.93 19.13 14.16
CA ARG A 191 -5.46 19.05 14.35
C ARG A 191 -4.67 19.88 13.34
N GLY A 192 -5.34 20.55 12.40
CA GLY A 192 -4.70 21.38 11.39
C GLY A 192 -4.05 20.57 10.26
N LEU A 193 -4.42 19.30 10.09
CA LEU A 193 -4.00 18.50 8.94
C LEU A 193 -4.79 18.90 7.69
N GLU A 194 -4.15 18.85 6.54
CA GLU A 194 -4.79 19.18 5.26
C GLU A 194 -5.69 18.03 4.79
N VAL A 195 -7.01 18.24 4.90
CA VAL A 195 -8.00 17.37 4.25
C VAL A 195 -8.09 17.78 2.78
N THR A 196 -7.70 16.88 1.88
CA THR A 196 -7.62 17.17 0.44
C THR A 196 -8.88 16.79 -0.31
N ASP A 197 -9.63 15.80 0.18
CA ASP A 197 -10.89 15.35 -0.42
C ASP A 197 -11.76 14.59 0.59
N PHE A 198 -13.07 14.51 0.29
CA PHE A 198 -14.04 13.69 1.03
C PHE A 198 -15.03 13.08 0.05
N VAL A 199 -14.96 11.77 -0.13
CA VAL A 199 -15.66 11.06 -1.21
C VAL A 199 -16.65 10.06 -0.65
N GLU A 200 -17.88 10.14 -1.14
CA GLU A 200 -18.90 9.12 -0.89
C GLU A 200 -19.07 8.22 -2.12
N GLY A 201 -18.61 6.99 -1.98
CA GLY A 201 -18.80 5.92 -2.96
C GLY A 201 -20.05 5.08 -2.66
N PRO A 202 -20.43 4.16 -3.56
CA PRO A 202 -21.56 3.25 -3.34
C PRO A 202 -21.40 2.39 -2.07
N ASN A 203 -20.18 1.92 -1.80
CA ASN A 203 -19.86 0.96 -0.73
C ASN A 203 -18.92 1.52 0.34
N THR A 204 -18.36 2.71 0.15
CA THR A 204 -17.37 3.33 1.02
C THR A 204 -17.66 4.80 1.26
N LEU A 205 -17.16 5.31 2.37
CA LEU A 205 -16.99 6.72 2.65
C LEU A 205 -15.51 6.96 2.94
N ALA A 206 -14.88 7.96 2.35
CA ALA A 206 -13.45 8.16 2.44
C ALA A 206 -13.04 9.61 2.65
N ALA A 207 -12.13 9.84 3.58
CA ALA A 207 -11.48 11.13 3.81
C ALA A 207 -10.01 11.04 3.41
N PHE A 208 -9.56 11.92 2.52
CA PHE A 208 -8.17 12.00 2.09
C PHE A 208 -7.45 13.10 2.86
N VAL A 209 -6.35 12.77 3.47
CA VAL A 209 -5.54 13.67 4.30
C VAL A 209 -4.10 13.63 3.82
N ARG A 210 -3.47 14.79 3.69
CA ARG A 210 -2.04 14.88 3.36
C ARG A 210 -1.20 14.46 4.55
N GLY A 211 -0.47 13.38 4.37
CA GLY A 211 0.47 12.84 5.35
C GLY A 211 1.90 13.38 5.20
N PRO A 212 2.85 12.78 5.90
CA PRO A 212 4.25 13.13 5.83
C PRO A 212 4.77 13.08 4.40
N GLU A 213 5.63 14.03 4.03
CA GLU A 213 6.27 14.14 2.71
C GLU A 213 5.27 14.21 1.55
N GLY A 214 4.02 14.61 1.82
CA GLY A 214 2.99 14.73 0.81
C GLY A 214 2.26 13.43 0.47
N VAL A 215 2.59 12.32 1.12
CA VAL A 215 1.88 11.04 0.93
C VAL A 215 0.39 11.22 1.23
N SER A 216 -0.47 10.81 0.32
CA SER A 216 -1.92 10.85 0.55
C SER A 216 -2.34 9.64 1.39
N VAL A 217 -3.04 9.90 2.49
CA VAL A 217 -3.67 8.88 3.35
C VAL A 217 -5.17 8.97 3.21
N GLU A 218 -5.79 7.86 2.81
CA GLU A 218 -7.24 7.70 2.73
C GLU A 218 -7.73 6.98 3.98
N TYR A 219 -8.60 7.62 4.76
CA TYR A 219 -9.35 6.97 5.82
C TYR A 219 -10.65 6.45 5.25
N VAL A 220 -10.74 5.15 5.01
CA VAL A 220 -11.87 4.51 4.36
C VAL A 220 -12.76 3.79 5.37
N GLU A 221 -14.04 4.12 5.36
CA GLU A 221 -15.11 3.44 6.07
C GLU A 221 -15.86 2.54 5.09
N HIS A 222 -15.99 1.26 5.42
CA HIS A 222 -16.81 0.33 4.65
C HIS A 222 -18.28 0.46 5.10
N LYS A 223 -19.17 0.82 4.19
CA LYS A 223 -20.62 0.84 4.44
C LYS A 223 -21.14 -0.58 4.70
N SER A 224 -22.29 -0.71 5.31
CA SER A 224 -22.93 -2.02 5.56
C SER A 224 -23.23 -2.81 4.28
N THR A 225 -23.24 -2.14 3.12
CA THR A 225 -23.39 -2.76 1.78
C THR A 225 -22.06 -3.26 1.20
N PHE A 226 -20.93 -2.99 1.87
CA PHE A 226 -19.62 -3.43 1.38
C PHE A 226 -19.52 -4.95 1.41
N SER A 227 -19.23 -5.53 0.26
CA SER A 227 -18.97 -6.97 0.10
C SER A 227 -17.74 -7.13 -0.78
N LEU A 228 -16.76 -7.88 -0.31
CA LEU A 228 -15.72 -8.48 -1.14
C LEU A 228 -16.29 -9.83 -1.60
N THR A 229 -16.56 -9.95 -2.89
CA THR A 229 -17.03 -11.21 -3.51
C THR A 229 -15.90 -12.21 -3.66
#